data_7e3ad17472958a456eb301e7aec3fd4e
#
_entry.id   7e3ad17472958a456eb301e7aec3fd4e
#
_cell.length_a   1.000
_cell.length_b   1.000
_cell.length_c   1.000
_cell.angle_alpha   90.00
_cell.angle_beta   90.00
_cell.angle_gamma   90.00
#
_symmetry.space_group_name_H-M   'P 1'
#
loop_
_entity.id
_entity.type
_entity.pdbx_description
1 polymer ?
#
loop_
_entity_poly.entity_id
_entity_poly.type
_entity_poly.pdbx_seq_one_letter_code
_entity_poly.pdbx_strand_id
1 'polypeptide(L)'
;MLVEGTPGSRQVSDLTTVPLLRRVVESLATMRPGRYTVYLGRPDPAAVRTEWDQEVALVRCARRAVVTTPDTTPLPQEADRREPGLGWLANVWFSAVMGDDTAMAVLCQPDPIHPQEAWLLTDPTAVRRFVAAVEGELARPDPQLLAV
;
A
#
# COMPACT_ATOMS: atom_id res chain seq x y z
N MET A 1 -13.75 -6.83 4.48
CA MET A 1 -12.69 -5.89 4.05
C MET A 1 -13.14 -5.11 2.82
N LEU A 2 -12.57 -3.94 2.60
CA LEU A 2 -12.92 -3.00 1.53
C LEU A 2 -12.98 -3.61 0.12
N VAL A 3 -12.11 -4.58 -0.18
CA VAL A 3 -12.01 -5.18 -1.51
C VAL A 3 -12.80 -6.48 -1.66
N GLU A 4 -13.47 -6.92 -0.63
CA GLU A 4 -14.25 -8.16 -0.65
C GLU A 4 -15.35 -8.06 -1.68
N GLY A 5 -15.47 -9.10 -2.54
CA GLY A 5 -16.46 -9.13 -3.62
C GLY A 5 -16.12 -8.27 -4.83
N THR A 6 -15.02 -7.50 -4.82
CA THR A 6 -14.59 -6.71 -5.97
C THR A 6 -14.04 -7.63 -7.07
N PRO A 7 -14.51 -7.50 -8.33
CA PRO A 7 -13.92 -8.27 -9.42
C PRO A 7 -12.41 -8.02 -9.53
N GLY A 8 -11.64 -9.10 -9.72
CA GLY A 8 -10.18 -9.02 -9.79
C GLY A 8 -9.49 -9.02 -8.44
N SER A 9 -10.23 -9.11 -7.33
CA SER A 9 -9.66 -9.31 -6.01
C SER A 9 -9.78 -10.77 -5.61
N ARG A 10 -8.77 -11.28 -4.91
CA ARG A 10 -8.73 -12.65 -4.40
C ARG A 10 -8.25 -12.64 -2.97
N GLN A 11 -9.03 -13.23 -2.08
CA GLN A 11 -8.56 -13.48 -0.72
C GLN A 11 -7.46 -14.55 -0.75
N VAL A 12 -6.37 -14.29 -0.05
CA VAL A 12 -5.24 -15.22 0.03
C VAL A 12 -5.59 -16.28 1.06
N SER A 13 -5.74 -17.54 0.62
CA SER A 13 -6.08 -18.65 1.52
C SER A 13 -4.88 -19.17 2.30
N ASP A 14 -3.71 -19.20 1.68
CA ASP A 14 -2.46 -19.60 2.35
C ASP A 14 -1.66 -18.36 2.70
N LEU A 15 -1.80 -17.90 3.93
CA LEU A 15 -1.17 -16.67 4.40
C LEU A 15 0.36 -16.75 4.45
N THR A 16 0.94 -17.95 4.40
CA THR A 16 2.40 -18.10 4.34
C THR A 16 2.98 -17.63 3.02
N THR A 17 2.15 -17.47 1.99
CA THR A 17 2.58 -16.95 0.68
C THR A 17 2.67 -15.43 0.62
N VAL A 18 2.18 -14.70 1.62
CA VAL A 18 2.11 -13.22 1.59
C VAL A 18 3.47 -12.58 1.34
N PRO A 19 4.59 -12.99 1.98
CA PRO A 19 5.89 -12.40 1.68
C PRO A 19 6.31 -12.58 0.22
N LEU A 20 5.98 -13.70 -0.40
CA LEU A 20 6.27 -13.94 -1.81
C LEU A 20 5.40 -13.06 -2.71
N LEU A 21 4.10 -12.93 -2.40
CA LEU A 21 3.18 -12.08 -3.15
C LEU A 21 3.62 -10.62 -3.08
N ARG A 22 4.03 -10.16 -1.91
CA ARG A 22 4.59 -8.82 -1.73
C ARG A 22 5.79 -8.60 -2.65
N ARG A 23 6.71 -9.57 -2.68
CA ARG A 23 7.90 -9.49 -3.52
C ARG A 23 7.55 -9.40 -5.00
N VAL A 24 6.56 -10.20 -5.44
CA VAL A 24 6.10 -10.18 -6.83
C VAL A 24 5.51 -8.81 -7.18
N VAL A 25 4.63 -8.27 -6.34
CA VAL A 25 3.99 -6.97 -6.58
C VAL A 25 5.06 -5.87 -6.64
N GLU A 26 5.94 -5.80 -5.65
CA GLU A 26 6.93 -4.72 -5.55
C GLU A 26 8.01 -4.82 -6.63
N SER A 27 8.29 -6.02 -7.12
CA SER A 27 9.27 -6.22 -8.20
C SER A 27 8.85 -5.58 -9.51
N LEU A 28 7.56 -5.38 -9.76
CA LEU A 28 7.10 -4.65 -10.94
C LEU A 28 7.75 -3.27 -11.00
N ALA A 29 7.76 -2.54 -9.89
CA ALA A 29 8.32 -1.21 -9.83
C ALA A 29 9.85 -1.21 -9.87
N THR A 30 10.50 -2.15 -9.18
CA THR A 30 11.97 -2.18 -9.10
C THR A 30 12.62 -2.70 -10.37
N MET A 31 11.95 -3.58 -11.12
CA MET A 31 12.48 -4.10 -12.37
C MET A 31 12.37 -3.13 -13.54
N ARG A 32 11.49 -2.13 -13.46
CA ARG A 32 11.28 -1.11 -14.50
C ARG A 32 11.23 0.27 -13.87
N PRO A 33 12.39 0.82 -13.47
CA PRO A 33 12.42 2.12 -12.79
C PRO A 33 11.79 3.24 -13.62
N GLY A 34 11.05 4.11 -12.94
CA GLY A 34 10.39 5.27 -13.55
C GLY A 34 9.07 4.97 -14.27
N ARG A 35 8.63 3.71 -14.29
CA ARG A 35 7.43 3.29 -15.03
C ARG A 35 6.16 3.26 -14.20
N TYR A 36 6.29 3.09 -12.88
CA TYR A 36 5.14 2.81 -12.02
C TYR A 36 4.97 3.86 -10.94
N THR A 37 3.71 4.17 -10.65
CA THR A 37 3.32 4.88 -9.44
C THR A 37 3.04 3.85 -8.37
N VAL A 38 3.58 4.04 -7.16
CA VAL A 38 3.35 3.14 -6.04
C VAL A 38 2.59 3.85 -4.93
N TYR A 39 1.65 3.13 -4.33
CA TYR A 39 0.93 3.53 -3.12
C TYR A 39 1.25 2.50 -2.05
N LEU A 40 1.79 2.98 -0.94
CA LEU A 40 2.23 2.12 0.16
C LEU A 40 1.49 2.49 1.43
N GLY A 41 0.89 1.51 2.07
CA GLY A 41 0.29 1.64 3.41
C GLY A 41 1.22 1.01 4.42
N ARG A 42 1.74 1.81 5.34
CA ARG A 42 2.71 1.36 6.35
C ARG A 42 2.26 1.80 7.74
N PRO A 43 1.32 1.04 8.35
CA PRO A 43 0.77 1.45 9.63
C PRO A 43 1.76 1.34 10.79
N ASP A 44 2.81 0.51 10.68
CA ASP A 44 3.79 0.29 11.73
C ASP A 44 5.15 0.90 11.37
N PRO A 45 5.57 2.00 12.04
CA PRO A 45 6.89 2.59 11.80
C PRO A 45 8.06 1.64 12.03
N ALA A 46 7.95 0.71 12.97
CA ALA A 46 9.03 -0.23 13.26
C ALA A 46 9.27 -1.19 12.09
N ALA A 47 8.21 -1.61 11.40
CA ALA A 47 8.33 -2.47 10.22
C ALA A 47 9.07 -1.76 9.09
N VAL A 48 8.84 -0.47 8.90
CA VAL A 48 9.57 0.32 7.89
C VAL A 48 11.06 0.39 8.23
N ARG A 49 11.40 0.61 9.50
CA ARG A 49 12.81 0.65 9.93
C ARG A 49 13.50 -0.68 9.69
N THR A 50 12.82 -1.79 9.98
CA THR A 50 13.37 -3.14 9.79
C THR A 50 13.65 -3.45 8.32
N GLU A 51 12.82 -2.94 7.42
CA GLU A 51 12.91 -3.20 5.97
C GLU A 51 13.37 -1.97 5.20
N TRP A 52 14.19 -1.11 5.81
CA TRP A 52 14.57 0.19 5.26
C TRP A 52 15.13 0.11 3.84
N ASP A 53 16.07 -0.80 3.59
CA ASP A 53 16.70 -0.90 2.28
C ASP A 53 15.69 -1.24 1.18
N GLN A 54 14.75 -2.12 1.47
CA GLN A 54 13.69 -2.51 0.55
C GLN A 54 12.74 -1.34 0.29
N GLU A 55 12.35 -0.61 1.33
CA GLU A 55 11.47 0.55 1.22
C GLU A 55 12.14 1.67 0.40
N VAL A 56 13.41 1.94 0.64
CA VAL A 56 14.19 2.93 -0.11
C VAL A 56 14.25 2.56 -1.59
N ALA A 57 14.57 1.30 -1.90
CA ALA A 57 14.66 0.85 -3.29
C ALA A 57 13.32 1.03 -4.01
N LEU A 58 12.22 0.66 -3.37
CA LEU A 58 10.89 0.76 -3.95
C LEU A 58 10.49 2.22 -4.22
N VAL A 59 10.72 3.10 -3.25
CA VAL A 59 10.39 4.53 -3.39
C VAL A 59 11.23 5.17 -4.50
N ARG A 60 12.53 4.88 -4.54
CA ARG A 60 13.44 5.49 -5.52
C ARG A 60 13.23 4.97 -6.94
N CYS A 61 12.77 3.74 -7.10
CA CYS A 61 12.48 3.18 -8.42
C CYS A 61 11.15 3.67 -8.98
N ALA A 62 10.22 4.11 -8.14
CA ALA A 62 8.90 4.55 -8.58
C ALA A 62 8.98 5.91 -9.29
N ARG A 63 8.12 6.09 -10.30
CA ARG A 63 7.89 7.41 -10.88
C ARG A 63 7.34 8.38 -9.83
N ARG A 64 6.46 7.88 -8.97
CA ARG A 64 5.90 8.59 -7.84
C ARG A 64 5.59 7.57 -6.74
N ALA A 65 5.93 7.89 -5.51
CA ALA A 65 5.63 7.04 -4.36
C ALA A 65 4.82 7.82 -3.33
N VAL A 66 3.61 7.36 -3.07
CA VAL A 66 2.72 7.90 -2.02
C VAL A 66 2.70 6.91 -0.87
N VAL A 67 3.11 7.34 0.31
CA VAL A 67 3.21 6.48 1.48
C VAL A 67 2.28 6.98 2.58
N THR A 68 1.27 6.18 2.92
CA THR A 68 0.38 6.46 4.04
C THR A 68 0.97 5.82 5.28
N THR A 69 1.35 6.66 6.24
CA THR A 69 2.06 6.21 7.43
C THR A 69 1.98 7.27 8.52
N PRO A 70 2.10 6.88 9.81
CA PRO A 70 2.20 7.87 10.89
C PRO A 70 3.38 8.83 10.67
N ASP A 71 3.27 10.04 11.24
CA ASP A 71 4.28 11.09 11.10
C ASP A 71 5.65 10.71 11.72
N THR A 72 5.66 9.74 12.63
CA THR A 72 6.90 9.25 13.27
C THR A 72 7.68 8.26 12.39
N THR A 73 7.13 7.82 11.27
CA THR A 73 7.79 6.85 10.41
C THR A 73 8.91 7.50 9.60
N PRO A 74 10.14 6.96 9.60
CA PRO A 74 11.18 7.44 8.70
C PRO A 74 10.84 7.07 7.27
N LEU A 75 11.03 8.00 6.32
CA LEU A 75 10.82 7.75 4.90
C LEU A 75 11.95 8.36 4.08
N PRO A 76 12.26 7.80 2.91
CA PRO A 76 13.14 8.47 1.95
C PRO A 76 12.55 9.82 1.55
N GLN A 77 13.44 10.77 1.25
CA GLN A 77 13.05 12.14 0.90
C GLN A 77 12.11 12.18 -0.31
N GLU A 78 12.25 11.25 -1.24
CA GLU A 78 11.47 11.19 -2.48
C GLU A 78 10.02 10.74 -2.25
N ALA A 79 9.70 10.21 -1.08
CA ALA A 79 8.34 9.74 -0.78
C ALA A 79 7.39 10.91 -0.51
N ASP A 80 6.19 10.85 -1.08
CA ASP A 80 5.07 11.74 -0.76
C ASP A 80 4.35 11.15 0.45
N ARG A 81 4.64 11.71 1.64
CA ARG A 81 4.06 11.23 2.90
C ARG A 81 2.62 11.71 3.04
N ARG A 82 1.75 10.80 3.45
CA ARG A 82 0.37 11.11 3.82
C ARG A 82 0.04 10.44 5.15
N GLU A 83 -0.60 11.17 6.05
CA GLU A 83 -1.06 10.60 7.31
C GLU A 83 -2.40 9.88 7.10
N PRO A 84 -2.56 8.64 7.65
CA PRO A 84 -3.76 7.85 7.39
C PRO A 84 -5.03 8.33 8.10
N GLY A 85 -4.93 9.24 9.07
CA GLY A 85 -6.07 9.66 9.87
C GLY A 85 -6.55 8.56 10.81
N LEU A 86 -7.85 8.59 11.15
CA LEU A 86 -8.47 7.65 12.09
C LEU A 86 -9.29 6.55 11.39
N GLY A 87 -9.34 6.54 10.08
CA GLY A 87 -10.12 5.59 9.31
C GLY A 87 -9.41 4.26 9.09
N TRP A 88 -9.91 3.50 8.11
CA TRP A 88 -9.41 2.15 7.83
C TRP A 88 -7.93 2.13 7.38
N LEU A 89 -7.43 3.21 6.78
CA LEU A 89 -6.02 3.30 6.35
C LEU A 89 -5.04 3.14 7.51
N ALA A 90 -5.45 3.48 8.73
CA ALA A 90 -4.57 3.40 9.89
C ALA A 90 -4.18 1.96 10.25
N ASN A 91 -4.92 0.97 9.73
CA ASN A 91 -4.78 -0.43 10.16
C ASN A 91 -4.49 -1.40 9.01
N VAL A 92 -4.31 -0.91 7.79
CA VAL A 92 -4.09 -1.78 6.63
C VAL A 92 -2.69 -1.56 6.07
N TRP A 93 -1.92 -2.64 6.01
CA TRP A 93 -0.65 -2.67 5.28
C TRP A 93 -0.95 -3.00 3.82
N PHE A 94 -0.38 -2.25 2.89
CA PHE A 94 -0.54 -2.57 1.48
C PHE A 94 0.62 -2.06 0.64
N SER A 95 0.83 -2.71 -0.51
CA SER A 95 1.65 -2.21 -1.61
C SER A 95 0.82 -2.31 -2.89
N ALA A 96 0.61 -1.19 -3.55
CA ALA A 96 -0.09 -1.12 -4.83
C ALA A 96 0.83 -0.48 -5.87
N VAL A 97 1.00 -1.16 -7.01
CA VAL A 97 1.88 -0.73 -8.09
C VAL A 97 1.03 -0.55 -9.34
N MET A 98 1.05 0.65 -9.93
CA MET A 98 0.26 0.99 -11.10
C MET A 98 1.13 1.54 -12.23
N GLY A 99 1.04 0.90 -13.40
CA GLY A 99 1.56 1.39 -14.67
C GLY A 99 0.43 1.65 -15.66
N ASP A 100 0.78 1.89 -16.91
CA ASP A 100 -0.23 2.18 -17.95
C ASP A 100 -1.12 0.96 -18.25
N ASP A 101 -0.51 -0.22 -18.34
CA ASP A 101 -1.21 -1.46 -18.72
C ASP A 101 -1.21 -2.53 -17.64
N THR A 102 -0.38 -2.37 -16.62
CA THR A 102 -0.18 -3.37 -15.58
C THR A 102 -0.37 -2.75 -14.21
N ALA A 103 -1.12 -3.44 -13.37
CA ALA A 103 -1.28 -3.02 -11.98
C ALA A 103 -1.48 -4.25 -11.10
N MET A 104 -0.89 -4.23 -9.92
CA MET A 104 -1.07 -5.25 -8.89
C MET A 104 -1.06 -4.62 -7.52
N ALA A 105 -1.75 -5.22 -6.58
CA ALA A 105 -1.71 -4.80 -5.19
C ALA A 105 -1.82 -6.00 -4.27
N VAL A 106 -1.16 -5.91 -3.12
CA VAL A 106 -1.32 -6.84 -2.02
C VAL A 106 -1.67 -6.05 -0.77
N LEU A 107 -2.70 -6.51 -0.05
CA LEU A 107 -3.18 -5.90 1.17
C LEU A 107 -3.19 -6.96 2.26
N CYS A 108 -2.84 -6.59 3.47
CA CYS A 108 -2.94 -7.49 4.60
C CYS A 108 -3.15 -6.76 5.92
N GLN A 109 -3.61 -7.51 6.90
CA GLN A 109 -3.82 -7.07 8.28
C GLN A 109 -3.30 -8.15 9.22
N PRO A 110 -2.57 -7.81 10.29
CA PRO A 110 -2.08 -6.46 10.63
C PRO A 110 -0.82 -6.07 9.87
N ASP A 111 -0.04 -7.06 9.39
CA ASP A 111 1.23 -6.84 8.70
C ASP A 111 1.57 -8.05 7.81
N PRO A 112 2.57 -7.96 6.91
CA PRO A 112 2.89 -9.08 6.01
C PRO A 112 3.71 -10.19 6.66
N ILE A 113 4.23 -10.01 7.88
CA ILE A 113 5.05 -11.01 8.57
C ILE A 113 4.15 -12.02 9.28
N HIS A 114 3.11 -11.52 9.99
CA HIS A 114 2.13 -12.33 10.70
C HIS A 114 0.71 -11.94 10.26
N PRO A 115 0.36 -12.15 8.98
CA PRO A 115 -0.94 -11.72 8.49
C PRO A 115 -2.05 -12.60 9.04
N GLN A 116 -3.19 -11.98 9.38
CA GLN A 116 -4.43 -12.67 9.74
C GLN A 116 -5.39 -12.70 8.56
N GLU A 117 -5.26 -11.75 7.66
CA GLU A 117 -6.08 -11.62 6.46
C GLU A 117 -5.25 -10.96 5.37
N ALA A 118 -5.37 -11.45 4.15
CA ALA A 118 -4.65 -10.88 3.02
C ALA A 118 -5.46 -10.98 1.73
N TRP A 119 -5.25 -10.02 0.83
CA TRP A 119 -5.93 -9.90 -0.46
C TRP A 119 -4.93 -9.58 -1.55
N LEU A 120 -5.12 -10.19 -2.71
CA LEU A 120 -4.33 -9.92 -3.91
C LEU A 120 -5.25 -9.34 -4.99
N LEU A 121 -4.85 -8.21 -5.57
CA LEU A 121 -5.54 -7.57 -6.68
C LEU A 121 -4.63 -7.68 -7.91
N THR A 122 -5.14 -8.30 -8.98
CA THR A 122 -4.39 -8.50 -10.21
C THR A 122 -5.00 -7.80 -11.41
N ASP A 123 -6.26 -7.35 -11.28
CA ASP A 123 -6.95 -6.60 -12.33
C ASP A 123 -6.62 -5.11 -12.18
N PRO A 124 -6.12 -4.44 -13.24
CA PRO A 124 -5.85 -2.99 -13.18
C PRO A 124 -7.04 -2.15 -12.72
N THR A 125 -8.27 -2.54 -13.11
CA THR A 125 -9.48 -1.83 -12.66
C THR A 125 -9.68 -1.96 -11.15
N ALA A 126 -9.46 -3.15 -10.60
CA ALA A 126 -9.56 -3.37 -9.15
C ALA A 126 -8.51 -2.56 -8.38
N VAL A 127 -7.28 -2.50 -8.89
CA VAL A 127 -6.20 -1.71 -8.27
C VAL A 127 -6.55 -0.22 -8.31
N ARG A 128 -7.04 0.29 -9.45
CA ARG A 128 -7.45 1.70 -9.56
C ARG A 128 -8.57 2.05 -8.61
N ARG A 129 -9.55 1.16 -8.43
CA ARG A 129 -10.64 1.36 -7.47
C ARG A 129 -10.12 1.39 -6.04
N PHE A 130 -9.19 0.52 -5.71
CA PHE A 130 -8.55 0.52 -4.40
C PHE A 130 -7.79 1.83 -4.16
N VAL A 131 -6.98 2.26 -5.12
CA VAL A 131 -6.23 3.52 -5.01
C VAL A 131 -7.17 4.72 -4.92
N ALA A 132 -8.28 4.72 -5.67
CA ALA A 132 -9.28 5.77 -5.55
C ALA A 132 -9.90 5.81 -4.15
N ALA A 133 -10.12 4.64 -3.53
CA ALA A 133 -10.61 4.57 -2.16
C ALA A 133 -9.58 5.10 -1.16
N VAL A 134 -8.30 4.83 -1.38
CA VAL A 134 -7.20 5.39 -0.56
C VAL A 134 -7.20 6.91 -0.66
N GLU A 135 -7.23 7.46 -1.88
CA GLU A 135 -7.25 8.91 -2.10
C GLU A 135 -8.50 9.55 -1.50
N GLY A 136 -9.65 8.89 -1.61
CA GLY A 136 -10.89 9.35 -1.00
C GLY A 136 -10.80 9.43 0.51
N GLU A 137 -10.18 8.43 1.15
CA GLU A 137 -9.99 8.43 2.61
C GLU A 137 -9.01 9.53 3.04
N LEU A 138 -7.94 9.73 2.28
CA LEU A 138 -6.96 10.79 2.57
C LEU A 138 -7.56 12.19 2.42
N ALA A 139 -8.55 12.36 1.54
CA ALA A 139 -9.21 13.65 1.32
C ALA A 139 -10.32 13.93 2.35
N ARG A 140 -10.69 12.95 3.20
CA ARG A 140 -11.74 13.16 4.21
C ARG A 140 -11.23 14.10 5.29
N PRO A 141 -12.03 15.12 5.68
CA PRO A 141 -11.67 15.99 6.78
C PRO A 141 -11.56 15.18 8.08
N ASP A 142 -10.58 15.56 8.92
CA ASP A 142 -10.50 15.00 10.26
C ASP A 142 -11.76 15.43 11.03
N PRO A 143 -12.54 14.48 11.60
CA PRO A 143 -13.73 14.83 12.38
C PRO A 143 -13.43 15.77 13.55
N GLN A 144 -12.23 15.74 14.11
CA GLN A 144 -11.83 16.66 15.19
C GLN A 144 -11.73 18.10 14.70
N LEU A 145 -11.36 18.31 13.45
CA LEU A 145 -11.28 19.64 12.87
C LEU A 145 -12.67 20.23 12.58
N LEU A 146 -13.67 19.37 12.37
CA LEU A 146 -15.03 19.78 12.10
C LEU A 146 -15.83 20.06 13.40
N ALA A 147 -15.31 19.66 14.55
CA ALA A 147 -15.97 19.82 15.83
C ALA A 147 -15.72 21.18 16.50
N VAL A 148 -15.01 22.07 15.85
CA VAL A 148 -14.63 23.39 16.39
C VAL A 148 -15.76 24.39 16.22
#